data_14cc8d35e1e8bc07cb5069dfb4b89422
#
_entry.id   14cc8d35e1e8bc07cb5069dfb4b89422
#
_cell.length_a   1.000
_cell.length_b   1.000
_cell.length_c   1.000
_cell.angle_alpha   90.00
_cell.angle_beta   90.00
_cell.angle_gamma   90.00
#
_symmetry.space_group_name_H-M   'P 1'
#
loop_
_entity.id
_entity.type
_entity.pdbx_description
1 polymer ?
#
loop_
_entity_poly.entity_id
_entity_poly.type
_entity_poly.pdbx_seq_one_letter_code
_entity_poly.pdbx_strand_id
1 'polypeptide(L)'
;MQIQFLGTGDMFSFEQDHNSAMIEHEDTRLIIDFPESNSKVLHKLGIPLSDVRDVFITHLHDDHINGLQQLGYYAQVFGDHKPTLYIHEQLVDPLWHTLEPGMKYTVGGEKALEDYFHLVPLQEGTPFTIGGITYEMTRTEHVPGMISCGLLARGYFYYSGDATMDQDLLLNINQDVKVIFYECHMQDVTISSHTSLGDIQALPESIQRKIRLMHYHDGYANREVRERFNQESLAKLAHPLEVIEL
;
A
#
# COMPACT_ATOMS: atom_id res chain seq x y z
N MET A 1 3.99 13.56 -11.20
CA MET A 1 3.47 12.44 -10.37
C MET A 1 3.61 12.81 -8.91
N GLN A 2 2.61 12.52 -8.12
CA GLN A 2 2.69 12.69 -6.66
C GLN A 2 2.15 11.43 -5.97
N ILE A 3 2.58 11.20 -4.75
CA ILE A 3 2.02 10.19 -3.85
C ILE A 3 1.49 10.87 -2.59
N GLN A 4 0.29 10.51 -2.17
CA GLN A 4 -0.32 10.98 -0.93
C GLN A 4 -0.63 9.79 -0.03
N PHE A 5 -0.09 9.79 1.20
CA PHE A 5 -0.43 8.76 2.18
C PHE A 5 -1.85 8.96 2.69
N LEU A 6 -2.69 7.93 2.58
CA LEU A 6 -4.02 7.90 3.17
C LEU A 6 -3.93 7.49 4.65
N GLY A 7 -2.96 6.65 4.98
CA GLY A 7 -2.56 6.25 6.31
C GLY A 7 -1.13 5.73 6.31
N THR A 8 -0.49 5.70 7.49
CA THR A 8 0.89 5.19 7.67
C THR A 8 1.02 4.24 8.86
N GLY A 9 -0.09 3.91 9.50
CA GLY A 9 -0.12 3.07 10.69
C GLY A 9 -0.07 1.58 10.39
N ASP A 10 0.42 0.80 11.35
CA ASP A 10 0.34 -0.66 11.37
C ASP A 10 -1.09 -1.12 11.73
N MET A 11 -1.31 -2.45 11.78
CA MET A 11 -2.63 -3.02 12.06
C MET A 11 -3.19 -2.66 13.46
N PHE A 12 -2.35 -2.17 14.38
CA PHE A 12 -2.73 -1.77 15.73
C PHE A 12 -2.84 -0.25 15.91
N SER A 13 -2.66 0.51 14.84
CA SER A 13 -2.72 1.97 14.87
C SER A 13 -4.15 2.49 14.85
N PHE A 14 -4.44 3.47 15.70
CA PHE A 14 -5.75 4.12 15.82
C PHE A 14 -5.72 5.58 15.37
N GLU A 15 -4.54 6.23 15.42
CA GLU A 15 -4.39 7.66 15.15
C GLU A 15 -3.88 7.96 13.74
N GLN A 16 -3.19 7.00 13.10
CA GLN A 16 -2.51 7.21 11.83
C GLN A 16 -3.24 6.63 10.62
N ASP A 17 -4.43 6.06 10.82
CA ASP A 17 -5.11 5.25 9.81
C ASP A 17 -4.18 4.14 9.26
N HIS A 18 -4.72 3.03 8.72
CA HIS A 18 -3.91 1.92 8.22
C HIS A 18 -3.11 2.30 6.97
N ASN A 19 -1.96 1.67 6.81
CA ASN A 19 -1.00 1.98 5.76
C ASN A 19 -1.58 1.83 4.36
N SER A 20 -1.70 2.93 3.65
CA SER A 20 -2.17 3.00 2.28
C SER A 20 -1.73 4.31 1.64
N ALA A 21 -1.53 4.32 0.34
CA ALA A 21 -1.12 5.51 -0.40
C ALA A 21 -1.89 5.65 -1.71
N MET A 22 -2.13 6.89 -2.12
CA MET A 22 -2.73 7.24 -3.40
C MET A 22 -1.68 7.89 -4.29
N ILE A 23 -1.46 7.31 -5.47
CA ILE A 23 -0.59 7.84 -6.50
C ILE A 23 -1.46 8.60 -7.49
N GLU A 24 -1.11 9.86 -7.77
CA GLU A 24 -1.76 10.67 -8.77
C GLU A 24 -0.78 11.03 -9.89
N HIS A 25 -1.18 10.78 -11.11
CA HIS A 25 -0.47 11.19 -12.31
C HIS A 25 -1.47 11.57 -13.41
N GLU A 26 -1.40 12.82 -13.88
CA GLU A 26 -2.40 13.37 -14.80
C GLU A 26 -3.82 13.15 -14.24
N ASP A 27 -4.71 12.51 -15.00
CA ASP A 27 -6.09 12.22 -14.60
C ASP A 27 -6.27 10.84 -13.96
N THR A 28 -5.16 10.15 -13.62
CA THR A 28 -5.18 8.79 -13.08
C THR A 28 -4.86 8.76 -11.60
N ARG A 29 -5.61 7.95 -10.85
CA ARG A 29 -5.36 7.62 -9.44
C ARG A 29 -5.21 6.12 -9.28
N LEU A 30 -4.09 5.70 -8.68
CA LEU A 30 -3.88 4.34 -8.21
C LEU A 30 -3.78 4.36 -6.69
N ILE A 31 -4.58 3.56 -6.00
CA ILE A 31 -4.48 3.39 -4.55
C ILE A 31 -3.73 2.08 -4.27
N ILE A 32 -2.74 2.13 -3.38
CA ILE A 32 -2.05 0.95 -2.89
C ILE A 32 -2.73 0.51 -1.60
N ASP A 33 -3.26 -0.71 -1.61
CA ASP A 33 -4.10 -1.31 -0.59
C ASP A 33 -5.40 -0.51 -0.29
N PHE A 34 -6.39 -1.19 0.26
CA PHE A 34 -7.66 -0.54 0.57
C PHE A 34 -8.20 -0.98 1.93
N PRO A 35 -7.57 -0.52 3.04
CA PRO A 35 -8.12 -0.69 4.38
C PRO A 35 -9.42 0.11 4.57
N GLU A 36 -10.20 -0.23 5.62
CA GLU A 36 -11.48 0.45 5.91
C GLU A 36 -11.31 1.95 6.18
N SER A 37 -10.17 2.35 6.75
CA SER A 37 -9.84 3.75 7.02
C SER A 37 -9.86 4.62 5.75
N ASN A 38 -9.53 4.05 4.58
CA ASN A 38 -9.48 4.77 3.31
C ASN A 38 -10.82 5.44 2.97
N SER A 39 -11.93 4.78 3.22
CA SER A 39 -13.26 5.36 2.94
C SER A 39 -13.48 6.68 3.66
N LYS A 40 -13.07 6.74 4.92
CA LYS A 40 -13.18 7.95 5.75
C LYS A 40 -12.18 9.03 5.34
N VAL A 41 -10.95 8.62 5.00
CA VAL A 41 -9.89 9.54 4.57
C VAL A 41 -10.24 10.16 3.22
N LEU A 42 -10.64 9.35 2.23
CA LEU A 42 -11.06 9.84 0.91
C LEU A 42 -12.25 10.81 1.02
N HIS A 43 -13.23 10.49 1.87
CA HIS A 43 -14.35 11.41 2.14
C HIS A 43 -13.87 12.77 2.68
N LYS A 44 -12.91 12.78 3.63
CA LYS A 44 -12.32 14.03 4.16
C LYS A 44 -11.57 14.83 3.06
N LEU A 45 -10.97 14.14 2.11
CA LEU A 45 -10.29 14.74 0.94
C LEU A 45 -11.28 15.21 -0.14
N GLY A 46 -12.58 14.94 0.02
CA GLY A 46 -13.59 15.28 -0.98
C GLY A 46 -13.58 14.34 -2.19
N ILE A 47 -12.99 13.16 -2.07
CA ILE A 47 -12.90 12.15 -3.13
C ILE A 47 -13.99 11.09 -2.85
N PRO A 48 -15.04 11.01 -3.69
CA PRO A 48 -16.07 9.99 -3.54
C PRO A 48 -15.50 8.59 -3.80
N LEU A 49 -16.02 7.57 -3.13
CA LEU A 49 -15.63 6.18 -3.40
C LEU A 49 -15.95 5.73 -4.83
N SER A 50 -16.95 6.36 -5.47
CA SER A 50 -17.26 6.14 -6.90
C SER A 50 -16.11 6.56 -7.83
N ASP A 51 -15.18 7.38 -7.38
CA ASP A 51 -14.05 7.82 -8.20
C ASP A 51 -12.80 6.94 -8.03
N VAL A 52 -12.86 5.94 -7.14
CA VAL A 52 -11.79 4.94 -7.00
C VAL A 52 -11.87 3.96 -8.17
N ARG A 53 -10.89 4.01 -9.06
CA ARG A 53 -10.86 3.19 -10.29
C ARG A 53 -9.83 2.08 -10.24
N ASP A 54 -8.67 2.32 -9.66
CA ASP A 54 -7.52 1.43 -9.70
C ASP A 54 -6.97 1.21 -8.28
N VAL A 55 -6.85 -0.05 -7.88
CA VAL A 55 -6.30 -0.46 -6.58
C VAL A 55 -5.27 -1.55 -6.81
N PHE A 56 -4.05 -1.37 -6.30
CA PHE A 56 -3.01 -2.39 -6.24
C PHE A 56 -3.02 -3.04 -4.86
N ILE A 57 -3.07 -4.37 -4.79
CA ILE A 57 -3.08 -5.13 -3.54
C ILE A 57 -1.69 -5.72 -3.30
N THR A 58 -1.08 -5.36 -2.17
CA THR A 58 0.23 -5.87 -1.79
C THR A 58 0.16 -7.29 -1.22
N HIS A 59 -0.75 -7.54 -0.30
CA HIS A 59 -1.00 -8.84 0.34
C HIS A 59 -2.39 -8.85 1.02
N LEU A 60 -2.73 -9.94 1.73
CA LEU A 60 -4.10 -10.16 2.25
C LEU A 60 -4.22 -10.06 3.78
N HIS A 61 -3.37 -9.31 4.48
CA HIS A 61 -3.66 -8.96 5.87
C HIS A 61 -4.88 -8.02 5.94
N ASP A 62 -5.59 -8.10 7.05
CA ASP A 62 -6.88 -7.42 7.24
C ASP A 62 -6.74 -5.90 7.10
N ASP A 63 -5.71 -5.32 7.70
CA ASP A 63 -5.40 -3.89 7.65
C ASP A 63 -4.98 -3.36 6.26
N HIS A 64 -4.91 -4.23 5.25
CA HIS A 64 -4.66 -3.87 3.85
C HIS A 64 -5.87 -4.05 2.95
N ILE A 65 -6.84 -4.91 3.32
CA ILE A 65 -7.95 -5.29 2.43
C ILE A 65 -9.35 -5.13 3.01
N ASN A 66 -9.50 -4.86 4.32
CA ASN A 66 -10.80 -4.88 5.00
C ASN A 66 -11.79 -3.79 4.53
N GLY A 67 -11.36 -2.81 3.75
CA GLY A 67 -12.22 -1.82 3.08
C GLY A 67 -12.77 -2.27 1.72
N LEU A 68 -12.25 -3.36 1.13
CA LEU A 68 -12.64 -3.79 -0.22
C LEU A 68 -14.11 -4.18 -0.30
N GLN A 69 -14.68 -4.80 0.73
CA GLN A 69 -16.11 -5.13 0.74
C GLN A 69 -16.96 -3.87 0.60
N GLN A 70 -16.66 -2.82 1.34
CA GLN A 70 -17.36 -1.54 1.24
C GLN A 70 -17.19 -0.90 -0.13
N LEU A 71 -15.96 -0.90 -0.67
CA LEU A 71 -15.66 -0.36 -2.00
C LEU A 71 -16.47 -1.06 -3.10
N GLY A 72 -16.48 -2.41 -3.09
CA GLY A 72 -17.22 -3.20 -4.06
C GLY A 72 -18.73 -2.95 -4.02
N TYR A 73 -19.33 -2.92 -2.83
CA TYR A 73 -20.76 -2.58 -2.69
C TYR A 73 -21.06 -1.14 -3.09
N TYR A 74 -20.20 -0.19 -2.70
CA TYR A 74 -20.41 1.21 -3.05
C TYR A 74 -20.39 1.41 -4.58
N ALA A 75 -19.42 0.78 -5.25
CA ALA A 75 -19.33 0.83 -6.70
C ALA A 75 -20.56 0.25 -7.39
N GLN A 76 -21.12 -0.86 -6.89
CA GLN A 76 -22.35 -1.46 -7.44
C GLN A 76 -23.60 -0.60 -7.23
N VAL A 77 -23.70 0.11 -6.10
CA VAL A 77 -24.93 0.83 -5.75
C VAL A 77 -24.90 2.28 -6.26
N PHE A 78 -23.74 2.93 -6.20
CA PHE A 78 -23.58 4.36 -6.46
C PHE A 78 -22.61 4.70 -7.58
N GLY A 79 -21.80 3.71 -8.02
CA GLY A 79 -20.82 3.90 -9.07
C GLY A 79 -21.36 3.65 -10.47
N ASP A 80 -20.62 4.09 -11.47
CA ASP A 80 -20.84 3.84 -12.89
C ASP A 80 -19.85 2.82 -13.49
N HIS A 81 -18.91 2.34 -12.66
CA HIS A 81 -17.88 1.38 -13.04
C HIS A 81 -17.52 0.48 -11.87
N LYS A 82 -16.85 -0.64 -12.17
CA LYS A 82 -16.20 -1.51 -11.17
C LYS A 82 -14.77 -1.06 -10.97
N PRO A 83 -14.29 -0.93 -9.73
CA PRO A 83 -12.86 -0.72 -9.49
C PRO A 83 -12.03 -1.88 -10.06
N THR A 84 -10.86 -1.56 -10.61
CA THR A 84 -9.89 -2.55 -11.07
C THR A 84 -8.96 -2.93 -9.92
N LEU A 85 -8.82 -4.22 -9.64
CA LEU A 85 -7.84 -4.75 -8.70
C LEU A 85 -6.65 -5.33 -9.45
N TYR A 86 -5.49 -4.71 -9.26
CA TYR A 86 -4.19 -5.22 -9.69
C TYR A 86 -3.63 -6.06 -8.55
N ILE A 87 -3.54 -7.34 -8.72
CA ILE A 87 -3.26 -8.29 -7.63
C ILE A 87 -2.42 -9.45 -8.14
N HIS A 88 -1.52 -9.99 -7.31
CA HIS A 88 -0.79 -11.21 -7.66
C HIS A 88 -1.77 -12.35 -8.02
N GLU A 89 -1.51 -13.06 -9.13
CA GLU A 89 -2.45 -14.07 -9.66
C GLU A 89 -2.86 -15.13 -8.64
N GLN A 90 -1.93 -15.53 -7.75
CA GLN A 90 -2.22 -16.55 -6.72
C GLN A 90 -2.98 -15.98 -5.50
N LEU A 91 -3.20 -14.67 -5.42
CA LEU A 91 -3.99 -14.05 -4.34
C LEU A 91 -5.47 -13.87 -4.71
N VAL A 92 -5.86 -14.08 -5.95
CA VAL A 92 -7.24 -13.87 -6.41
C VAL A 92 -8.22 -14.79 -5.66
N ASP A 93 -7.98 -16.09 -5.68
CA ASP A 93 -8.84 -17.06 -4.98
C ASP A 93 -8.81 -16.88 -3.45
N PRO A 94 -7.65 -16.72 -2.78
CA PRO A 94 -7.60 -16.39 -1.36
C PRO A 94 -8.33 -15.11 -0.99
N LEU A 95 -8.25 -14.05 -1.81
CA LEU A 95 -9.01 -12.82 -1.59
C LEU A 95 -10.52 -13.09 -1.59
N TRP A 96 -11.01 -13.86 -2.59
CA TRP A 96 -12.43 -14.20 -2.62
C TRP A 96 -12.85 -15.00 -1.39
N HIS A 97 -12.07 -15.99 -0.96
CA HIS A 97 -12.36 -16.73 0.27
C HIS A 97 -12.51 -15.85 1.51
N THR A 98 -11.75 -14.74 1.57
CA THR A 98 -11.84 -13.77 2.67
C THR A 98 -13.10 -12.91 2.57
N LEU A 99 -13.49 -12.50 1.36
CA LEU A 99 -14.62 -11.58 1.14
C LEU A 99 -15.98 -12.30 0.92
N GLU A 100 -15.96 -13.54 0.42
CA GLU A 100 -17.14 -14.32 0.06
C GLU A 100 -18.23 -14.36 1.15
N PRO A 101 -17.92 -14.58 2.45
CA PRO A 101 -18.95 -14.64 3.48
C PRO A 101 -19.83 -13.39 3.55
N GLY A 102 -19.27 -12.23 3.23
CA GLY A 102 -19.98 -10.95 3.26
C GLY A 102 -20.51 -10.49 1.90
N MET A 103 -20.06 -11.09 0.79
CA MET A 103 -20.32 -10.55 -0.55
C MET A 103 -21.07 -11.51 -1.48
N LYS A 104 -21.03 -12.83 -1.23
CA LYS A 104 -21.60 -13.83 -2.13
C LYS A 104 -23.11 -13.77 -2.25
N TYR A 105 -23.81 -13.66 -1.13
CA TYR A 105 -25.27 -13.74 -1.13
C TYR A 105 -25.91 -12.36 -1.14
N THR A 106 -26.67 -12.07 -2.19
CA THR A 106 -27.41 -10.81 -2.34
C THR A 106 -28.89 -11.08 -2.65
N VAL A 107 -29.73 -10.05 -2.54
CA VAL A 107 -31.13 -10.13 -2.95
C VAL A 107 -31.28 -10.52 -4.43
N GLY A 108 -30.27 -10.16 -5.25
CA GLY A 108 -30.22 -10.48 -6.68
C GLY A 108 -29.62 -11.86 -7.01
N GLY A 109 -29.33 -12.70 -6.00
CA GLY A 109 -28.72 -14.02 -6.18
C GLY A 109 -27.26 -14.07 -5.73
N GLU A 110 -26.59 -15.18 -6.06
CA GLU A 110 -25.18 -15.38 -5.77
C GLU A 110 -24.31 -14.52 -6.68
N LYS A 111 -23.21 -14.02 -6.10
CA LYS A 111 -22.20 -13.19 -6.74
C LYS A 111 -20.81 -13.82 -6.62
N ALA A 112 -19.90 -13.40 -7.49
CA ALA A 112 -18.48 -13.71 -7.48
C ALA A 112 -17.67 -12.42 -7.34
N LEU A 113 -16.35 -12.52 -7.16
CA LEU A 113 -15.46 -11.37 -7.02
C LEU A 113 -15.54 -10.43 -8.23
N GLU A 114 -15.65 -11.00 -9.43
CA GLU A 114 -15.75 -10.29 -10.70
C GLU A 114 -17.08 -9.52 -10.88
N ASP A 115 -18.08 -9.82 -10.07
CA ASP A 115 -19.29 -9.01 -10.04
C ASP A 115 -19.04 -7.64 -9.44
N TYR A 116 -18.06 -7.53 -8.52
CA TYR A 116 -17.71 -6.33 -7.77
C TYR A 116 -16.52 -5.58 -8.34
N PHE A 117 -15.54 -6.31 -8.89
CA PHE A 117 -14.27 -5.78 -9.34
C PHE A 117 -13.91 -6.24 -10.75
N HIS A 118 -13.16 -5.41 -11.45
CA HIS A 118 -12.42 -5.85 -12.62
C HIS A 118 -11.05 -6.38 -12.15
N LEU A 119 -10.75 -7.67 -12.41
CA LEU A 119 -9.51 -8.29 -11.92
C LEU A 119 -8.42 -8.21 -12.98
N VAL A 120 -7.24 -7.77 -12.58
CA VAL A 120 -6.01 -7.82 -13.37
C VAL A 120 -4.97 -8.65 -12.59
N PRO A 121 -4.97 -9.98 -12.78
CA PRO A 121 -3.99 -10.85 -12.18
C PRO A 121 -2.59 -10.54 -12.72
N LEU A 122 -1.63 -10.32 -11.82
CA LEU A 122 -0.25 -9.96 -12.13
C LEU A 122 0.71 -11.11 -11.81
N GLN A 123 1.82 -11.15 -12.53
CA GLN A 123 2.97 -12.01 -12.26
C GLN A 123 4.18 -11.16 -11.92
N GLU A 124 5.01 -11.67 -11.02
CA GLU A 124 6.26 -11.01 -10.60
C GLU A 124 7.13 -10.64 -11.81
N GLY A 125 7.73 -9.46 -11.78
CA GLY A 125 8.62 -8.98 -12.82
C GLY A 125 7.97 -8.69 -14.18
N THR A 126 6.66 -8.91 -14.33
CA THR A 126 5.94 -8.54 -15.56
C THR A 126 5.47 -7.09 -15.48
N PRO A 127 5.94 -6.20 -16.37
CA PRO A 127 5.50 -4.81 -16.37
C PRO A 127 4.00 -4.68 -16.74
N PHE A 128 3.33 -3.73 -16.08
CA PHE A 128 1.96 -3.33 -16.42
C PHE A 128 1.84 -1.79 -16.41
N THR A 129 0.85 -1.24 -17.07
CA THR A 129 0.73 0.22 -17.24
C THR A 129 -0.61 0.73 -16.76
N ILE A 130 -0.57 1.80 -15.95
CA ILE A 130 -1.75 2.54 -15.49
C ILE A 130 -1.47 4.02 -15.73
N GLY A 131 -2.38 4.73 -16.41
CA GLY A 131 -2.24 6.18 -16.64
C GLY A 131 -0.94 6.58 -17.32
N GLY A 132 -0.41 5.77 -18.23
CA GLY A 132 0.86 6.04 -18.92
C GLY A 132 2.12 5.74 -18.11
N ILE A 133 1.99 5.36 -16.83
CA ILE A 133 3.12 4.95 -15.98
C ILE A 133 3.26 3.43 -16.02
N THR A 134 4.49 2.97 -16.22
CA THR A 134 4.83 1.54 -16.15
C THR A 134 5.25 1.17 -14.75
N TYR A 135 4.59 0.16 -14.22
CA TYR A 135 4.83 -0.46 -12.92
C TYR A 135 5.35 -1.87 -13.07
N GLU A 136 6.06 -2.33 -12.07
CA GLU A 136 6.54 -3.70 -11.94
C GLU A 136 6.24 -4.18 -10.51
N MET A 137 5.55 -5.31 -10.38
CA MET A 137 5.31 -5.94 -9.10
C MET A 137 6.56 -6.74 -8.69
N THR A 138 7.09 -6.48 -7.51
CA THR A 138 8.22 -7.21 -6.94
C THR A 138 7.73 -8.16 -5.85
N ARG A 139 8.37 -9.31 -5.71
CA ARG A 139 8.14 -10.18 -4.56
C ARG A 139 8.79 -9.58 -3.33
N THR A 140 8.11 -9.63 -2.17
CA THR A 140 8.69 -9.29 -0.88
C THR A 140 8.51 -10.44 0.11
N GLU A 141 9.45 -10.59 1.03
CA GLU A 141 9.36 -11.55 2.12
C GLU A 141 8.68 -10.88 3.31
N HIS A 142 7.63 -11.51 3.84
CA HIS A 142 6.88 -11.03 4.99
C HIS A 142 6.62 -12.17 5.98
N VAL A 143 5.46 -12.80 5.94
CA VAL A 143 5.19 -14.00 6.75
C VAL A 143 5.55 -15.24 5.93
N PRO A 144 6.28 -16.23 6.49
CA PRO A 144 6.62 -17.45 5.77
C PRO A 144 5.38 -18.13 5.16
N GLY A 145 5.43 -18.38 3.86
CA GLY A 145 4.33 -19.00 3.11
C GLY A 145 3.24 -18.02 2.62
N MET A 146 3.29 -16.75 3.01
CA MET A 146 2.42 -15.71 2.48
C MET A 146 3.00 -15.10 1.20
N ILE A 147 2.12 -14.71 0.30
CA ILE A 147 2.49 -13.88 -0.85
C ILE A 147 2.35 -12.42 -0.43
N SER A 148 3.47 -11.69 -0.46
CA SER A 148 3.52 -10.23 -0.31
C SER A 148 4.29 -9.61 -1.46
N CYS A 149 3.88 -8.42 -1.87
CA CYS A 149 4.39 -7.74 -3.05
C CYS A 149 4.66 -6.27 -2.78
N GLY A 150 5.74 -5.77 -3.35
CA GLY A 150 6.02 -4.35 -3.50
C GLY A 150 5.64 -3.86 -4.90
N LEU A 151 5.67 -2.55 -5.07
CA LEU A 151 5.39 -1.86 -6.33
C LEU A 151 6.56 -0.96 -6.73
N LEU A 152 7.14 -1.21 -7.89
CA LEU A 152 8.23 -0.41 -8.46
C LEU A 152 7.73 0.40 -9.65
N ALA A 153 7.94 1.70 -9.62
CA ALA A 153 7.79 2.62 -10.77
C ALA A 153 9.17 3.22 -11.08
N ARG A 154 9.87 2.67 -12.08
CA ARG A 154 11.23 3.13 -12.44
C ARG A 154 11.23 4.60 -12.86
N GLY A 155 12.21 5.33 -12.39
CA GLY A 155 12.30 6.79 -12.55
C GLY A 155 11.54 7.57 -11.46
N TYR A 156 10.74 6.89 -10.63
CA TYR A 156 9.91 7.52 -9.63
C TYR A 156 10.12 6.94 -8.24
N PHE A 157 9.57 5.78 -7.93
CA PHE A 157 9.56 5.24 -6.57
C PHE A 157 9.61 3.71 -6.51
N TYR A 158 9.93 3.20 -5.32
CA TYR A 158 9.64 1.86 -4.86
C TYR A 158 8.80 1.91 -3.59
N TYR A 159 7.76 1.06 -3.50
CA TYR A 159 6.89 0.87 -2.34
C TYR A 159 6.97 -0.59 -1.91
N SER A 160 7.43 -0.88 -0.68
CA SER A 160 7.71 -2.26 -0.26
C SER A 160 6.47 -3.12 -0.02
N GLY A 161 5.32 -2.53 0.32
CA GLY A 161 4.30 -3.25 1.09
C GLY A 161 4.87 -3.64 2.45
N ASP A 162 4.29 -4.64 3.10
CA ASP A 162 4.87 -5.24 4.30
C ASP A 162 5.98 -6.20 3.90
N ALA A 163 7.15 -6.03 4.51
CA ALA A 163 8.35 -6.74 4.12
C ALA A 163 9.41 -6.82 5.21
N THR A 164 10.15 -7.90 5.25
CA THR A 164 11.48 -7.90 5.86
C THR A 164 12.47 -7.15 4.96
N MET A 165 13.62 -6.77 5.52
CA MET A 165 14.64 -6.03 4.76
C MET A 165 15.22 -6.84 3.60
N ASP A 166 15.06 -6.33 2.38
CA ASP A 166 15.75 -6.82 1.19
C ASP A 166 16.81 -5.79 0.75
N GLN A 167 18.00 -5.92 1.33
CA GLN A 167 19.12 -5.03 1.04
C GLN A 167 19.59 -5.16 -0.42
N ASP A 168 19.57 -6.35 -0.98
CA ASP A 168 20.05 -6.61 -2.35
C ASP A 168 19.13 -5.93 -3.37
N LEU A 169 17.83 -6.03 -3.19
CA LEU A 169 16.85 -5.32 -4.02
C LEU A 169 17.09 -3.80 -3.94
N LEU A 170 17.21 -3.25 -2.72
CA LEU A 170 17.41 -1.80 -2.55
C LEU A 170 18.70 -1.28 -3.16
N LEU A 171 19.79 -2.07 -3.08
CA LEU A 171 21.06 -1.74 -3.75
C LEU A 171 20.89 -1.72 -5.27
N ASN A 172 20.15 -2.68 -5.82
CA ASN A 172 19.93 -2.81 -7.27
C ASN A 172 19.07 -1.68 -7.84
N ILE A 173 17.97 -1.30 -7.14
CA ILE A 173 17.02 -0.28 -7.64
C ILE A 173 17.38 1.15 -7.25
N ASN A 174 18.37 1.37 -6.38
CA ASN A 174 18.68 2.69 -5.82
C ASN A 174 18.91 3.78 -6.89
N GLN A 175 19.53 3.43 -8.02
CA GLN A 175 19.76 4.41 -9.10
C GLN A 175 18.51 4.64 -9.96
N ASP A 176 17.55 3.73 -9.90
CA ASP A 176 16.35 3.72 -10.73
C ASP A 176 15.17 4.47 -10.10
N VAL A 177 15.28 4.88 -8.82
CA VAL A 177 14.19 5.54 -8.11
C VAL A 177 14.65 6.82 -7.40
N LYS A 178 13.73 7.76 -7.26
CA LYS A 178 13.97 9.02 -6.52
C LYS A 178 13.71 8.84 -5.03
N VAL A 179 12.69 8.06 -4.66
CA VAL A 179 12.26 7.80 -3.29
C VAL A 179 11.93 6.33 -3.09
N ILE A 180 12.12 5.83 -1.87
CA ILE A 180 11.82 4.48 -1.43
C ILE A 180 10.85 4.58 -0.24
N PHE A 181 9.64 4.08 -0.40
CA PHE A 181 8.68 3.92 0.69
C PHE A 181 8.86 2.52 1.24
N TYR A 182 9.42 2.42 2.45
CA TYR A 182 9.72 1.13 3.06
C TYR A 182 9.06 1.01 4.43
N GLU A 183 8.46 -0.14 4.70
CA GLU A 183 7.84 -0.40 5.99
C GLU A 183 8.89 -0.50 7.09
N CYS A 184 8.52 -0.13 8.30
CA CYS A 184 9.38 -0.29 9.48
C CYS A 184 8.54 -0.25 10.76
N HIS A 185 8.52 -1.37 11.51
CA HIS A 185 7.67 -1.48 12.71
C HIS A 185 8.03 -0.51 13.86
N MET A 186 9.22 0.09 13.86
CA MET A 186 9.69 1.12 14.80
C MET A 186 9.61 0.74 16.29
N GLN A 187 9.51 -0.54 16.64
CA GLN A 187 9.44 -1.03 18.01
C GLN A 187 10.81 -1.57 18.48
N ASP A 188 11.07 -1.50 19.79
CA ASP A 188 12.30 -2.03 20.42
C ASP A 188 12.26 -3.56 20.63
N VAL A 189 11.62 -4.28 19.70
CA VAL A 189 11.52 -5.73 19.73
C VAL A 189 11.79 -6.29 18.33
N THR A 190 12.25 -7.53 18.25
CA THR A 190 12.41 -8.19 16.95
C THR A 190 11.06 -8.74 16.48
N ILE A 191 10.61 -8.29 15.33
CA ILE A 191 9.44 -8.82 14.62
C ILE A 191 9.95 -9.42 13.32
N SER A 192 9.99 -10.75 13.26
CA SER A 192 10.67 -11.48 12.17
C SER A 192 10.00 -11.37 10.80
N SER A 193 8.80 -10.81 10.75
CA SER A 193 8.02 -10.57 9.52
C SER A 193 8.08 -9.12 9.03
N HIS A 194 8.74 -8.23 9.76
CA HIS A 194 8.82 -6.81 9.47
C HIS A 194 10.25 -6.28 9.58
N THR A 195 10.50 -5.18 8.89
CA THR A 195 11.78 -4.48 8.93
C THR A 195 11.92 -3.68 10.23
N SER A 196 13.08 -3.76 10.87
CA SER A 196 13.43 -2.94 12.03
C SER A 196 14.14 -1.64 11.64
N LEU A 197 14.15 -0.67 12.55
CA LEU A 197 14.93 0.55 12.35
C LEU A 197 16.44 0.25 12.24
N GLY A 198 16.94 -0.78 12.94
CA GLY A 198 18.31 -1.23 12.85
C GLY A 198 18.70 -1.69 11.45
N ASP A 199 17.80 -2.41 10.76
CA ASP A 199 18.00 -2.84 9.37
C ASP A 199 18.09 -1.65 8.43
N ILE A 200 17.24 -0.64 8.60
CA ILE A 200 17.29 0.61 7.82
C ILE A 200 18.61 1.35 8.06
N GLN A 201 19.06 1.44 9.31
CA GLN A 201 20.30 2.15 9.67
C GLN A 201 21.58 1.42 9.18
N ALA A 202 21.49 0.11 8.93
CA ALA A 202 22.59 -0.67 8.37
C ALA A 202 22.80 -0.44 6.86
N LEU A 203 21.83 0.15 6.16
CA LEU A 203 21.93 0.46 4.73
C LEU A 203 22.93 1.58 4.46
N PRO A 204 23.52 1.66 3.25
CA PRO A 204 24.29 2.81 2.83
C PRO A 204 23.54 4.14 2.99
N GLU A 205 24.20 5.21 3.45
CA GLU A 205 23.57 6.51 3.66
C GLU A 205 22.83 7.04 2.42
N SER A 206 23.35 6.77 1.22
CA SER A 206 22.72 7.19 -0.04
C SER A 206 21.35 6.58 -0.25
N ILE A 207 21.10 5.37 0.28
CA ILE A 207 19.80 4.70 0.27
C ILE A 207 18.93 5.24 1.40
N GLN A 208 19.46 5.30 2.63
CA GLN A 208 18.71 5.82 3.78
C GLN A 208 18.10 7.19 3.50
N ARG A 209 18.81 8.09 2.84
CA ARG A 209 18.33 9.46 2.49
C ARG A 209 17.13 9.46 1.53
N LYS A 210 16.93 8.39 0.76
CA LYS A 210 15.77 8.23 -0.13
C LYS A 210 14.57 7.59 0.58
N ILE A 211 14.77 6.98 1.75
CA ILE A 211 13.71 6.23 2.44
C ILE A 211 12.72 7.16 3.13
N ARG A 212 11.43 6.86 2.92
CA ARG A 212 10.30 7.31 3.71
C ARG A 212 9.72 6.07 4.40
N LEU A 213 9.78 6.04 5.73
CA LEU A 213 9.29 4.93 6.55
C LEU A 213 7.78 5.02 6.69
N MET A 214 7.10 3.91 6.57
CA MET A 214 5.67 3.75 6.69
C MET A 214 5.34 2.49 7.52
N HIS A 215 4.08 2.20 7.78
CA HIS A 215 3.60 1.03 8.51
C HIS A 215 4.20 0.93 9.93
N TYR A 216 4.07 2.00 10.71
CA TYR A 216 4.62 2.10 12.06
C TYR A 216 3.53 2.44 13.10
N HIS A 217 3.76 2.07 14.36
CA HIS A 217 2.79 2.22 15.45
C HIS A 217 2.54 3.69 15.85
N ASP A 218 1.43 3.96 16.57
CA ASP A 218 0.97 5.29 16.99
C ASP A 218 1.94 6.08 17.88
N GLY A 219 3.01 5.47 18.39
CA GLY A 219 4.04 6.20 19.14
C GLY A 219 4.68 7.36 18.36
N TYR A 220 4.60 7.33 17.04
CA TYR A 220 5.07 8.39 16.13
C TYR A 220 3.94 9.24 15.53
N ALA A 221 2.69 9.05 15.96
CA ALA A 221 1.58 9.92 15.56
C ALA A 221 1.77 11.35 16.06
N ASN A 222 2.40 11.52 17.23
CA ASN A 222 2.71 12.84 17.79
C ASN A 222 3.68 13.59 16.89
N ARG A 223 3.30 14.81 16.48
CA ARG A 223 4.08 15.66 15.58
C ARG A 223 5.48 15.97 16.08
N GLU A 224 5.65 16.28 17.37
CA GLU A 224 6.95 16.63 17.93
C GLU A 224 7.90 15.43 17.93
N VAL A 225 7.39 14.22 18.25
CA VAL A 225 8.18 12.98 18.19
C VAL A 225 8.63 12.70 16.77
N ARG A 226 7.74 12.82 15.80
CA ARG A 226 8.03 12.62 14.37
C ARG A 226 9.02 13.64 13.83
N GLU A 227 8.84 14.93 14.14
CA GLU A 227 9.77 15.99 13.71
C GLU A 227 11.16 15.77 14.30
N ARG A 228 11.26 15.38 15.58
CA ARG A 228 12.54 15.05 16.21
C ARG A 228 13.23 13.88 15.52
N PHE A 229 12.49 12.77 15.29
CA PHE A 229 13.04 11.63 14.55
C PHE A 229 13.53 12.07 13.17
N ASN A 230 12.74 12.85 12.44
CA ASN A 230 13.09 13.34 11.12
C ASN A 230 14.28 14.30 11.10
N GLN A 231 14.64 14.95 12.22
CA GLN A 231 15.85 15.76 12.34
C GLN A 231 17.09 14.90 12.62
N GLU A 232 16.95 13.84 13.40
CA GLU A 232 18.05 13.01 13.88
C GLU A 232 18.38 11.83 12.92
N SER A 233 17.42 11.37 12.12
CA SER A 233 17.59 10.22 11.22
C SER A 233 17.83 10.63 9.75
N LEU A 234 18.57 9.80 8.99
CA LEU A 234 18.73 9.96 7.55
C LEU A 234 17.45 9.58 6.81
N ALA A 235 16.86 8.42 7.13
CA ALA A 235 15.51 8.05 6.69
C ALA A 235 14.48 8.93 7.39
N LYS A 236 13.38 9.23 6.73
CA LYS A 236 12.32 10.08 7.28
C LYS A 236 11.03 9.29 7.43
N LEU A 237 10.22 9.63 8.42
CA LEU A 237 8.86 9.10 8.53
C LEU A 237 7.95 9.80 7.52
N ALA A 238 7.21 9.04 6.74
CA ALA A 238 6.01 9.53 6.07
C ALA A 238 4.92 9.80 7.12
N HIS A 239 3.91 10.57 6.80
CA HIS A 239 2.77 10.76 7.71
C HIS A 239 1.45 10.87 6.94
N PRO A 240 0.30 10.60 7.61
CA PRO A 240 -1.00 10.68 6.95
C PRO A 240 -1.23 12.04 6.31
N LEU A 241 -1.81 12.02 5.11
CA LEU A 241 -2.09 13.16 4.24
C LEU A 241 -0.85 13.91 3.69
N GLU A 242 0.37 13.39 3.96
CA GLU A 242 1.57 13.92 3.31
C GLU A 242 1.51 13.68 1.81
N VAL A 243 1.80 14.74 1.06
CA VAL A 243 1.94 14.69 -0.40
C VAL A 243 3.42 14.81 -0.75
N ILE A 244 3.95 13.86 -1.49
CA ILE A 244 5.35 13.83 -1.93
C ILE A 244 5.38 13.90 -3.45
N GLU A 245 6.00 14.94 -3.99
CA GLU A 245 6.24 15.09 -5.43
C GLU A 245 7.39 14.15 -5.89
N LEU A 246 7.19 13.48 -7.04
CA LEU A 246 8.07 12.42 -7.56
C LEU A 246 8.70 12.78 -8.91
#